data_19614cb48234fa35c463e3109709ae72
#
_entry.id   19614cb48234fa35c463e3109709ae72
#
_cell.length_a   1.000
_cell.length_b   1.000
_cell.length_c   1.000
_cell.angle_alpha   90.00
_cell.angle_beta   90.00
_cell.angle_gamma   90.00
#
_symmetry.space_group_name_H-M   'P 1'
#
loop_
_entity.id
_entity.type
_entity.pdbx_description
1 polymer ?
#
loop_
_entity_poly.entity_id
_entity_poly.type
_entity_poly.pdbx_seq_one_letter_code
_entity_poly.pdbx_strand_id
1 'polypeptide(L)'
;MTDPVNVPLTVCSNTNNNFFFAQIGIGKNGLSQQQQSGGGYYWFVVINRQTLAVEYNQIQTQPNVVPNIGNLNDVNHILILATMGVGLNNPPQGALFQFLDVTGGGMELRRIEQVANQFNCGSLGTFGYALVSVLGNLNLPGFEVSKIGGGSVGPILTIQLMPTTVNGVTSYTPVQLSNA
;
A
#
# COMPACT_ATOMS: atom_id res chain seq x y z
N MET A 1 -1.93 26.85 19.95
CA MET A 1 -1.67 25.61 19.19
C MET A 1 -2.99 25.19 18.59
N THR A 2 -3.05 24.92 17.29
CA THR A 2 -4.26 24.35 16.67
C THR A 2 -4.30 22.88 17.05
N ASP A 3 -5.47 22.39 17.45
CA ASP A 3 -5.65 20.97 17.74
C ASP A 3 -5.33 20.12 16.51
N PRO A 4 -4.67 18.96 16.70
CA PRO A 4 -4.38 18.08 15.60
C PRO A 4 -5.68 17.55 14.97
N VAL A 5 -5.75 17.59 13.64
CA VAL A 5 -6.96 17.21 12.88
C VAL A 5 -6.73 15.89 12.13
N ASN A 6 -7.82 15.21 11.82
CA ASN A 6 -7.78 14.04 10.94
C ASN A 6 -7.22 14.42 9.57
N VAL A 7 -6.35 13.57 9.04
CA VAL A 7 -5.72 13.76 7.74
C VAL A 7 -6.20 12.65 6.79
N PRO A 8 -6.86 12.99 5.67
CA PRO A 8 -7.26 11.98 4.69
C PRO A 8 -6.03 11.37 4.03
N LEU A 9 -6.04 10.05 3.84
CA LEU A 9 -5.06 9.30 3.07
C LEU A 9 -5.78 8.50 1.99
N THR A 10 -5.37 8.71 0.74
CA THR A 10 -5.90 8.00 -0.42
C THR A 10 -4.78 7.34 -1.19
N VAL A 11 -4.96 6.07 -1.53
CA VAL A 11 -4.01 5.29 -2.33
C VAL A 11 -4.72 4.76 -3.56
N CYS A 12 -4.32 5.23 -4.74
CA CYS A 12 -4.79 4.77 -6.04
C CYS A 12 -3.75 3.84 -6.66
N SER A 13 -4.09 2.58 -6.81
CA SER A 13 -3.37 1.60 -7.62
C SER A 13 -3.90 1.56 -9.03
N ASN A 14 -3.19 0.88 -9.95
CA ASN A 14 -3.62 0.72 -11.33
C ASN A 14 -3.50 -0.73 -11.79
N THR A 15 -4.49 -1.21 -12.55
CA THR A 15 -4.51 -2.53 -13.18
C THR A 15 -4.10 -2.50 -14.65
N ASN A 16 -3.89 -1.31 -15.25
CA ASN A 16 -3.54 -1.19 -16.66
C ASN A 16 -2.08 -1.58 -16.91
N ASN A 17 -1.84 -2.49 -17.83
CA ASN A 17 -0.51 -2.95 -18.22
C ASN A 17 0.15 -2.12 -19.34
N ASN A 18 -0.54 -1.09 -19.86
CA ASN A 18 -0.02 -0.18 -20.86
C ASN A 18 0.27 1.22 -20.32
N PHE A 19 -0.23 1.51 -19.11
CA PHE A 19 -0.05 2.79 -18.47
C PHE A 19 0.13 2.60 -16.96
N PHE A 20 1.38 2.58 -16.53
CA PHE A 20 1.76 2.31 -15.14
C PHE A 20 1.73 3.61 -14.34
N PHE A 21 0.63 3.82 -13.63
CA PHE A 21 0.41 5.03 -12.86
C PHE A 21 -0.19 4.71 -11.49
N ALA A 22 0.28 5.38 -10.45
CA ALA A 22 -0.29 5.32 -9.11
C ALA A 22 -0.22 6.68 -8.43
N GLN A 23 -1.13 6.92 -7.48
CA GLN A 23 -1.16 8.16 -6.69
C GLN A 23 -1.37 7.85 -5.21
N ILE A 24 -0.72 8.65 -4.36
CA ILE A 24 -0.93 8.66 -2.92
C ILE A 24 -1.18 10.10 -2.49
N GLY A 25 -2.35 10.35 -1.90
CA GLY A 25 -2.71 11.64 -1.32
C GLY A 25 -2.62 11.59 0.20
N ILE A 26 -1.86 12.50 0.83
CA ILE A 26 -1.72 12.63 2.28
C ILE A 26 -2.14 14.05 2.65
N GLY A 27 -3.37 14.21 3.10
CA GLY A 27 -3.95 15.54 3.33
C GLY A 27 -3.96 16.39 2.06
N LYS A 28 -3.23 17.50 2.08
CA LYS A 28 -3.07 18.40 0.93
C LYS A 28 -1.88 18.04 0.01
N ASN A 29 -1.05 17.07 0.42
CA ASN A 29 0.13 16.67 -0.31
C ASN A 29 -0.18 15.45 -1.17
N GLY A 30 0.31 15.44 -2.41
CA GLY A 30 0.17 14.32 -3.34
C GLY A 30 1.51 13.82 -3.81
N LEU A 31 1.63 12.50 -3.92
CA LEU A 31 2.71 11.80 -4.59
C LEU A 31 2.14 11.11 -5.82
N SER A 32 2.91 11.04 -6.88
CA SER A 32 2.54 10.27 -8.07
C SER A 32 3.75 9.55 -8.62
N GLN A 33 3.50 8.36 -9.17
CA GLN A 33 4.47 7.59 -9.93
C GLN A 33 3.88 7.26 -11.29
N GLN A 34 4.70 7.40 -12.32
CA GLN A 34 4.35 7.03 -13.69
C GLN A 34 5.56 6.37 -14.34
N GLN A 35 5.34 5.22 -14.95
CA GLN A 35 6.34 4.48 -15.70
C GLN A 35 5.87 4.29 -17.14
N GLN A 36 6.78 4.43 -18.11
CA GLN A 36 6.41 4.40 -19.53
C GLN A 36 6.46 3.00 -20.15
N SER A 37 7.25 2.10 -19.58
CA SER A 37 7.42 0.74 -20.12
C SER A 37 7.98 -0.19 -19.07
N GLY A 38 7.83 -1.48 -19.30
CA GLY A 38 8.39 -2.54 -18.44
C GLY A 38 7.31 -3.44 -17.85
N GLY A 39 7.68 -4.26 -16.87
CA GLY A 39 6.76 -5.08 -16.08
C GLY A 39 5.97 -4.23 -15.07
N GLY A 40 5.08 -4.88 -14.36
CA GLY A 40 4.36 -4.24 -13.28
C GLY A 40 5.28 -3.77 -12.14
N TYR A 41 4.85 -2.78 -11.40
CA TYR A 41 5.63 -2.14 -10.35
C TYR A 41 4.93 -2.22 -9.01
N TYR A 42 5.74 -2.39 -7.97
CA TYR A 42 5.38 -2.21 -6.57
C TYR A 42 5.98 -0.88 -6.09
N TRP A 43 5.14 0.03 -5.68
CA TRP A 43 5.56 1.33 -5.16
C TRP A 43 5.38 1.37 -3.65
N PHE A 44 6.50 1.44 -2.93
CA PHE A 44 6.55 1.50 -1.49
C PHE A 44 6.86 2.92 -1.01
N VAL A 45 6.02 3.41 -0.12
CA VAL A 45 6.21 4.67 0.59
C VAL A 45 6.13 4.40 2.08
N VAL A 46 7.06 4.96 2.85
CA VAL A 46 7.00 4.94 4.31
C VAL A 46 6.95 6.36 4.82
N ILE A 47 5.98 6.63 5.68
CA ILE A 47 5.80 7.93 6.31
C ILE A 47 5.94 7.84 7.83
N ASN A 48 6.48 8.90 8.41
CA ASN A 48 6.59 9.05 9.86
C ASN A 48 5.22 9.37 10.46
N ARG A 49 4.82 8.68 11.51
CA ARG A 49 3.49 8.85 12.15
C ARG A 49 3.30 10.14 12.92
N GLN A 50 4.37 10.84 13.29
CA GLN A 50 4.27 12.10 14.02
C GLN A 50 4.23 13.30 13.08
N THR A 51 5.05 13.26 12.03
CA THR A 51 5.25 14.40 11.14
C THR A 51 4.51 14.26 9.80
N LEU A 52 4.07 13.05 9.45
CA LEU A 52 3.56 12.64 8.14
C LEU A 52 4.57 12.89 7.00
N ALA A 53 5.84 13.10 7.33
CA ALA A 53 6.91 13.22 6.35
C ALA A 53 7.16 11.88 5.65
N VAL A 54 7.44 11.94 4.36
CA VAL A 54 7.87 10.78 3.57
C VAL A 54 9.34 10.52 3.86
N GLU A 55 9.67 9.35 4.39
CA GLU A 55 11.04 8.95 4.74
C GLU A 55 11.59 7.84 3.84
N TYR A 56 10.70 7.16 3.10
CA TYR A 56 11.07 6.19 2.06
C TYR A 56 10.10 6.30 0.88
N ASN A 57 10.64 6.26 -0.35
CA ASN A 57 9.85 6.35 -1.56
C ASN A 57 10.60 5.65 -2.71
N GLN A 58 10.26 4.39 -2.97
CA GLN A 58 10.93 3.56 -3.97
C GLN A 58 9.94 2.68 -4.74
N ILE A 59 10.29 2.38 -5.99
CA ILE A 59 9.61 1.41 -6.84
C ILE A 59 10.50 0.21 -7.12
N GLN A 60 9.89 -0.95 -7.28
CA GLN A 60 10.57 -2.18 -7.71
C GLN A 60 9.66 -3.02 -8.60
N THR A 61 10.26 -3.92 -9.36
CA THR A 61 9.55 -4.88 -10.22
C THR A 61 9.59 -6.31 -9.69
N GLN A 62 10.45 -6.58 -8.71
CA GLN A 62 10.67 -7.93 -8.19
C GLN A 62 9.56 -8.34 -7.22
N PRO A 63 8.84 -9.43 -7.51
CA PRO A 63 7.71 -9.88 -6.68
C PRO A 63 8.13 -10.61 -5.40
N ASN A 64 9.41 -10.91 -5.22
CA ASN A 64 9.96 -11.69 -4.10
C ASN A 64 10.96 -10.91 -3.24
N VAL A 65 11.21 -9.63 -3.55
CA VAL A 65 12.18 -8.80 -2.83
C VAL A 65 11.47 -7.88 -1.84
N VAL A 66 11.87 -7.94 -0.59
CA VAL A 66 11.38 -7.02 0.46
C VAL A 66 12.03 -5.65 0.26
N PRO A 67 11.27 -4.54 0.34
CA PRO A 67 11.86 -3.21 0.27
C PRO A 67 12.86 -2.99 1.41
N ASN A 68 14.02 -2.43 1.09
CA ASN A 68 15.04 -2.13 2.10
C ASN A 68 14.69 -0.82 2.83
N ILE A 69 13.78 -0.91 3.78
CA ILE A 69 13.32 0.22 4.60
C ILE A 69 14.19 0.45 5.86
N GLY A 70 15.17 -0.42 6.10
CA GLY A 70 16.13 -0.27 7.22
C GLY A 70 15.44 -0.14 8.57
N ASN A 71 15.83 0.91 9.31
CA ASN A 71 15.31 1.21 10.67
C ASN A 71 13.89 1.80 10.67
N LEU A 72 13.28 2.02 9.52
CA LEU A 72 11.90 2.51 9.46
C LEU A 72 10.87 1.40 9.74
N ASN A 73 11.31 0.14 9.89
CA ASN A 73 10.42 -0.98 10.20
C ASN A 73 10.06 -1.01 11.70
N ASP A 74 9.40 0.01 12.18
CA ASP A 74 8.97 0.16 13.57
C ASP A 74 7.57 0.81 13.69
N VAL A 75 7.05 0.86 14.92
CA VAL A 75 5.71 1.38 15.23
C VAL A 75 5.54 2.89 15.00
N ASN A 76 6.61 3.62 14.70
CA ASN A 76 6.55 5.04 14.42
C ASN A 76 6.32 5.34 12.93
N HIS A 77 6.18 4.31 12.12
CA HIS A 77 6.05 4.46 10.68
C HIS A 77 4.80 3.77 10.13
N ILE A 78 4.31 4.31 9.02
CA ILE A 78 3.21 3.74 8.23
C ILE A 78 3.76 3.35 6.87
N LEU A 79 3.57 2.09 6.50
CA LEU A 79 3.80 1.60 5.15
C LEU A 79 2.59 1.89 4.28
N ILE A 80 2.85 2.38 3.08
CA ILE A 80 1.87 2.55 2.00
C ILE A 80 2.42 1.80 0.79
N LEU A 81 1.63 0.87 0.26
CA LEU A 81 1.93 0.16 -0.98
C LEU A 81 0.86 0.47 -2.02
N ALA A 82 1.30 0.78 -3.23
CA ALA A 82 0.45 0.81 -4.42
C ALA A 82 1.10 0.02 -5.54
N THR A 83 0.33 -0.79 -6.26
CA THR A 83 0.82 -1.49 -7.45
C THR A 83 0.41 -0.80 -8.73
N MET A 84 1.19 -0.97 -9.78
CA MET A 84 0.95 -0.40 -11.11
C MET A 84 1.07 -1.50 -12.16
N GLY A 85 -0.07 -2.02 -12.63
CA GLY A 85 -0.14 -2.97 -13.74
C GLY A 85 0.64 -4.27 -13.52
N VAL A 86 0.66 -4.78 -12.30
CA VAL A 86 1.35 -6.04 -11.99
C VAL A 86 0.56 -7.21 -12.58
N GLY A 87 1.24 -8.07 -13.35
CA GLY A 87 0.64 -9.27 -13.89
C GLY A 87 0.30 -10.30 -12.81
N LEU A 88 -0.78 -11.04 -12.99
CA LEU A 88 -1.14 -12.18 -12.13
C LEU A 88 -0.10 -13.32 -12.16
N ASN A 89 0.78 -13.33 -13.14
CA ASN A 89 1.96 -14.22 -13.17
C ASN A 89 3.10 -13.76 -12.27
N ASN A 90 2.97 -12.59 -11.64
CA ASN A 90 3.99 -11.95 -10.82
C ASN A 90 3.44 -11.40 -9.49
N PRO A 91 2.54 -12.15 -8.77
CA PRO A 91 2.02 -11.69 -7.50
C PRO A 91 3.13 -11.59 -6.46
N PRO A 92 2.93 -10.91 -5.33
CA PRO A 92 3.86 -10.97 -4.22
C PRO A 92 4.15 -12.43 -3.83
N GLN A 93 5.44 -12.78 -3.72
CA GLN A 93 5.89 -14.16 -3.51
C GLN A 93 6.97 -14.21 -2.43
N GLY A 94 7.14 -15.40 -1.83
CA GLY A 94 8.24 -15.67 -0.91
C GLY A 94 8.38 -14.60 0.18
N ALA A 95 9.55 -13.98 0.26
CA ALA A 95 9.85 -13.00 1.29
C ALA A 95 8.97 -11.74 1.22
N LEU A 96 8.62 -11.28 0.02
CA LEU A 96 7.71 -10.12 -0.12
C LEU A 96 6.30 -10.46 0.35
N PHE A 97 5.76 -11.63 -0.01
CA PHE A 97 4.45 -12.05 0.49
C PHE A 97 4.43 -12.13 2.01
N GLN A 98 5.43 -12.78 2.62
CA GLN A 98 5.56 -12.88 4.08
C GLN A 98 5.67 -11.50 4.75
N PHE A 99 6.45 -10.60 4.19
CA PHE A 99 6.58 -9.23 4.70
C PHE A 99 5.23 -8.50 4.68
N LEU A 100 4.49 -8.58 3.58
CA LEU A 100 3.18 -7.93 3.46
C LEU A 100 2.16 -8.56 4.41
N ASP A 101 2.17 -9.89 4.54
CA ASP A 101 1.26 -10.63 5.42
C ASP A 101 1.46 -10.25 6.90
N VAL A 102 2.69 -10.23 7.38
CA VAL A 102 2.98 -9.80 8.77
C VAL A 102 2.82 -8.30 8.99
N THR A 103 2.84 -7.50 7.92
CA THR A 103 2.64 -6.05 7.98
C THR A 103 1.16 -5.66 7.92
N GLY A 104 0.25 -6.62 7.82
CA GLY A 104 -1.19 -6.38 7.85
C GLY A 104 -1.92 -6.66 6.53
N GLY A 105 -1.25 -7.23 5.54
CA GLY A 105 -1.91 -7.81 4.38
C GLY A 105 -2.81 -8.97 4.83
N GLY A 106 -4.02 -9.04 4.31
CA GLY A 106 -5.03 -9.97 4.76
C GLY A 106 -5.71 -10.73 3.62
N MET A 107 -7.02 -10.63 3.57
CA MET A 107 -7.83 -11.37 2.59
C MET A 107 -7.55 -10.96 1.14
N GLU A 108 -7.31 -9.67 0.89
CA GLU A 108 -7.08 -9.19 -0.49
C GLU A 108 -5.72 -9.65 -1.03
N LEU A 109 -4.68 -9.67 -0.19
CA LEU A 109 -3.37 -10.23 -0.53
C LEU A 109 -3.47 -11.72 -0.84
N ARG A 110 -4.17 -12.50 0.01
CA ARG A 110 -4.39 -13.94 -0.19
C ARG A 110 -5.24 -14.24 -1.40
N ARG A 111 -6.24 -13.41 -1.67
CA ARG A 111 -7.07 -13.54 -2.88
C ARG A 111 -6.25 -13.41 -4.16
N ILE A 112 -5.31 -12.45 -4.22
CA ILE A 112 -4.40 -12.30 -5.37
C ILE A 112 -3.57 -13.57 -5.54
N GLU A 113 -2.98 -14.07 -4.45
CA GLU A 113 -2.17 -15.29 -4.47
C GLU A 113 -2.98 -16.51 -4.91
N GLN A 114 -4.20 -16.68 -4.39
CA GLN A 114 -5.09 -17.77 -4.77
C GLN A 114 -5.44 -17.75 -6.26
N VAL A 115 -5.85 -16.60 -6.79
CA VAL A 115 -6.19 -16.46 -8.20
C VAL A 115 -4.98 -16.72 -9.09
N ALA A 116 -3.82 -16.20 -8.69
CA ALA A 116 -2.60 -16.34 -9.48
C ALA A 116 -2.08 -17.78 -9.52
N ASN A 117 -2.01 -18.44 -8.37
CA ASN A 117 -1.30 -19.72 -8.20
C ASN A 117 -2.25 -20.92 -8.08
N GLN A 118 -3.27 -20.84 -7.24
CA GLN A 118 -4.14 -21.99 -6.97
C GLN A 118 -5.14 -22.23 -8.10
N PHE A 119 -5.68 -21.18 -8.70
CA PHE A 119 -6.59 -21.29 -9.86
C PHE A 119 -5.85 -21.23 -11.20
N ASN A 120 -4.52 -21.12 -11.17
CA ASN A 120 -3.66 -21.08 -12.36
C ASN A 120 -4.09 -19.99 -13.38
N CYS A 121 -4.58 -18.87 -12.88
CA CYS A 121 -5.01 -17.74 -13.71
C CYS A 121 -3.91 -16.72 -13.97
N GLY A 122 -2.65 -17.04 -13.69
CA GLY A 122 -1.52 -16.13 -13.79
C GLY A 122 -1.31 -15.48 -15.16
N SER A 123 -1.71 -16.16 -16.24
CA SER A 123 -1.59 -15.64 -17.61
C SER A 123 -2.78 -14.76 -18.04
N LEU A 124 -3.84 -14.64 -17.22
CA LEU A 124 -5.12 -14.08 -17.64
C LEU A 124 -5.30 -12.58 -17.34
N GLY A 125 -4.29 -11.89 -16.87
CA GLY A 125 -4.43 -10.46 -16.65
C GLY A 125 -3.48 -9.85 -15.62
N THR A 126 -3.90 -8.70 -15.13
CA THR A 126 -3.19 -7.90 -14.14
C THR A 126 -4.03 -7.73 -12.88
N PHE A 127 -3.41 -7.25 -11.83
CA PHE A 127 -4.12 -6.82 -10.62
C PHE A 127 -3.65 -5.43 -10.19
N GLY A 128 -4.51 -4.74 -9.45
CA GLY A 128 -4.16 -3.59 -8.63
C GLY A 128 -4.31 -3.96 -7.17
N TYR A 129 -3.38 -3.51 -6.33
CA TYR A 129 -3.39 -3.73 -4.89
C TYR A 129 -2.89 -2.49 -4.17
N ALA A 130 -3.58 -2.09 -3.12
CA ALA A 130 -3.16 -1.03 -2.22
C ALA A 130 -3.23 -1.53 -0.78
N LEU A 131 -2.22 -1.18 0.01
CA LEU A 131 -2.12 -1.50 1.44
C LEU A 131 -1.65 -0.27 2.21
N VAL A 132 -2.25 -0.03 3.37
CA VAL A 132 -1.77 0.93 4.37
C VAL A 132 -1.74 0.25 5.72
N SER A 133 -0.58 0.25 6.38
CA SER A 133 -0.42 -0.40 7.68
C SER A 133 0.64 0.28 8.54
N VAL A 134 0.48 0.20 9.86
CA VAL A 134 1.52 0.60 10.81
C VAL A 134 2.57 -0.50 10.87
N LEU A 135 3.84 -0.14 10.61
CA LEU A 135 4.96 -1.06 10.69
C LEU A 135 5.25 -1.51 12.12
N GLY A 136 5.84 -2.68 12.27
CA GLY A 136 6.28 -3.20 13.57
C GLY A 136 5.17 -3.45 14.59
N ASN A 137 3.89 -3.31 14.23
CA ASN A 137 2.75 -3.53 15.12
C ASN A 137 1.81 -4.62 14.57
N LEU A 138 1.96 -5.82 15.09
CA LEU A 138 1.14 -6.98 14.72
C LEU A 138 -0.31 -6.93 15.24
N ASN A 139 -0.63 -5.96 16.11
CA ASN A 139 -1.96 -5.83 16.72
C ASN A 139 -2.87 -4.85 15.97
N LEU A 140 -2.33 -4.07 15.06
CA LEU A 140 -3.12 -3.17 14.21
C LEU A 140 -3.35 -3.83 12.85
N PRO A 141 -4.59 -3.97 12.40
CA PRO A 141 -4.87 -4.48 11.07
C PRO A 141 -4.35 -3.50 10.01
N GLY A 142 -3.86 -4.04 8.89
CA GLY A 142 -3.68 -3.26 7.69
C GLY A 142 -5.02 -3.00 7.00
N PHE A 143 -5.08 -1.93 6.25
CA PHE A 143 -6.20 -1.61 5.36
C PHE A 143 -5.77 -1.91 3.95
N GLU A 144 -6.52 -2.73 3.25
CA GLU A 144 -6.16 -3.19 1.92
C GLU A 144 -7.35 -3.19 0.97
N VAL A 145 -7.05 -3.07 -0.30
CA VAL A 145 -8.02 -3.21 -1.38
C VAL A 145 -7.34 -3.80 -2.60
N SER A 146 -8.02 -4.68 -3.32
CA SER A 146 -7.53 -5.22 -4.58
C SER A 146 -8.59 -5.16 -5.69
N LYS A 147 -8.10 -5.19 -6.93
CA LYS A 147 -8.91 -5.42 -8.11
C LYS A 147 -8.16 -6.35 -9.03
N ILE A 148 -8.79 -7.43 -9.43
CA ILE A 148 -8.24 -8.42 -10.36
C ILE A 148 -8.90 -8.22 -11.72
N GLY A 149 -8.10 -8.27 -12.77
CA GLY A 149 -8.51 -8.07 -14.13
C GLY A 149 -8.03 -6.74 -14.71
N GLY A 150 -7.92 -6.69 -16.05
CA GLY A 150 -7.52 -5.50 -16.77
C GLY A 150 -8.58 -4.39 -16.71
N GLY A 151 -8.16 -3.16 -16.85
CA GLY A 151 -9.04 -2.00 -16.90
C GLY A 151 -8.25 -0.70 -16.70
N SER A 152 -8.90 0.43 -16.99
CA SER A 152 -8.27 1.74 -16.87
C SER A 152 -8.31 2.31 -15.45
N VAL A 153 -9.08 1.70 -14.55
CA VAL A 153 -9.24 2.18 -13.17
C VAL A 153 -8.89 1.06 -12.21
N GLY A 154 -7.89 1.30 -11.39
CA GLY A 154 -7.48 0.39 -10.31
C GLY A 154 -8.32 0.56 -9.04
N PRO A 155 -8.00 -0.18 -7.98
CA PRO A 155 -8.61 0.01 -6.68
C PRO A 155 -8.14 1.32 -6.06
N ILE A 156 -9.05 1.94 -5.30
CA ILE A 156 -8.78 3.13 -4.51
C ILE A 156 -9.05 2.81 -3.04
N LEU A 157 -8.03 2.93 -2.22
CA LEU A 157 -8.13 2.83 -0.77
C LEU A 157 -8.20 4.23 -0.18
N THR A 158 -9.27 4.51 0.56
CA THR A 158 -9.44 5.78 1.28
C THR A 158 -9.60 5.51 2.76
N ILE A 159 -8.75 6.15 3.56
CA ILE A 159 -8.74 6.04 5.02
C ILE A 159 -8.52 7.40 5.66
N GLN A 160 -8.66 7.48 6.98
CA GLN A 160 -8.30 8.66 7.78
C GLN A 160 -7.08 8.33 8.64
N LEU A 161 -6.16 9.26 8.73
CA LEU A 161 -5.08 9.26 9.72
C LEU A 161 -5.60 10.06 10.92
N MET A 162 -5.98 9.36 11.99
CA MET A 162 -6.49 9.96 13.21
C MET A 162 -5.34 10.30 14.17
N PRO A 163 -5.25 11.55 14.63
CA PRO A 163 -4.26 11.95 15.60
C PRO A 163 -4.64 11.45 17.02
N THR A 164 -3.65 10.96 17.74
CA THR A 164 -3.75 10.66 19.16
C THR A 164 -2.55 11.32 19.88
N THR A 165 -2.84 12.10 20.91
CA THR A 165 -1.80 12.78 21.69
C THR A 165 -1.63 12.11 23.04
N VAL A 166 -0.42 11.63 23.31
CA VAL A 166 -0.03 11.03 24.59
C VAL A 166 1.23 11.75 25.10
N ASN A 167 1.19 12.25 26.31
CA ASN A 167 2.30 12.98 26.92
C ASN A 167 2.86 14.14 26.07
N GLY A 168 1.96 14.84 25.36
CA GLY A 168 2.34 15.95 24.47
C GLY A 168 2.90 15.53 23.11
N VAL A 169 2.99 14.24 22.81
CA VAL A 169 3.42 13.73 21.51
C VAL A 169 2.20 13.27 20.73
N THR A 170 1.99 13.85 19.56
CA THR A 170 0.91 13.46 18.65
C THR A 170 1.43 12.41 17.66
N SER A 171 0.69 11.32 17.49
CA SER A 171 0.93 10.33 16.45
C SER A 171 -0.35 10.00 15.69
N TYR A 172 -0.23 9.72 14.40
CA TYR A 172 -1.35 9.41 13.53
C TYR A 172 -1.52 7.90 13.36
N THR A 173 -2.76 7.44 13.42
CA THR A 173 -3.11 6.02 13.24
C THR A 173 -4.10 5.90 12.08
N PRO A 174 -3.83 4.99 11.11
CA PRO A 174 -4.77 4.71 10.05
C PRO A 174 -6.07 4.13 10.62
N VAL A 175 -7.20 4.64 10.16
CA VAL A 175 -8.53 4.10 10.48
C VAL A 175 -9.41 4.15 9.23
N GLN A 176 -10.22 3.13 9.05
CA GLN A 176 -11.25 3.13 8.02
C GLN A 176 -12.56 3.61 8.66
N LEU A 177 -13.13 4.66 8.11
CA LEU A 177 -14.46 5.07 8.51
C LEU A 177 -15.44 4.08 7.87
N SER A 178 -16.15 3.32 8.68
CA SER A 178 -17.28 2.54 8.19
C SER A 178 -18.32 3.50 7.62
N ASN A 179 -18.76 3.29 6.39
CA ASN A 179 -19.97 3.92 5.90
C ASN A 179 -21.10 3.40 6.79
N ALA A 180 -21.61 4.28 7.65
CA ALA A 180 -22.81 4.03 8.45
C ALA A 180 -24.03 3.98 7.55
#